data_852c09333d8b981e385d7856e325e080
#
_entry.id   852c09333d8b981e385d7856e325e080
#
_cell.length_a   1.000
_cell.length_b   1.000
_cell.length_c   1.000
_cell.angle_alpha   90.00
_cell.angle_beta   90.00
_cell.angle_gamma   90.00
#
_symmetry.space_group_name_H-M   'P 1'
#
loop_
_entity.id
_entity.type
_entity.pdbx_description
1 polymer ?
#
loop_
_entity_poly.entity_id
_entity_poly.type
_entity_poly.pdbx_seq_one_letter_code
_entity_poly.pdbx_strand_id
1 'polypeptide(L)'
;MSKIDQKKREKKEALLLSAFELFTEKGIQNTSISEIVKRAKMAKGTFYLYFKDKFDIRDQLIARQASALFDRANEELKLNDESNWVSLEECIVALATHIVDQLNESPVLLRFISKNLSWGVFSNIRIAGMSNRNCMDIFEELLEQSG
;
A
#
# COMPACT_ATOMS: atom_id res chain seq x y z
N MET A 1 8.47 22.09 5.91
CA MET A 1 9.33 20.91 5.65
C MET A 1 10.71 21.41 5.22
N SER A 2 11.78 20.91 5.82
CA SER A 2 13.13 21.33 5.46
C SER A 2 13.55 20.77 4.09
N LYS A 3 14.52 21.40 3.42
CA LYS A 3 15.11 20.88 2.17
C LYS A 3 15.74 19.50 2.36
N ILE A 4 16.26 19.20 3.56
CA ILE A 4 16.85 17.93 3.92
C ILE A 4 15.77 16.84 3.98
N ASP A 5 14.63 17.13 4.58
CA ASP A 5 13.51 16.18 4.68
C ASP A 5 12.90 15.90 3.31
N GLN A 6 12.81 16.92 2.45
CA GLN A 6 12.34 16.74 1.08
C GLN A 6 13.28 15.83 0.27
N LYS A 7 14.60 16.04 0.36
CA LYS A 7 15.59 15.18 -0.31
C LYS A 7 15.55 13.74 0.20
N LYS A 8 15.33 13.53 1.50
CA LYS A 8 15.17 12.19 2.07
C LYS A 8 13.92 11.50 1.50
N ARG A 9 12.81 12.22 1.42
CA ARG A 9 11.57 11.71 0.82
C ARG A 9 11.77 11.32 -0.64
N GLU A 10 12.38 12.20 -1.45
CA GLU A 10 12.66 11.95 -2.86
C GLU A 10 13.52 10.69 -3.07
N LYS A 11 14.55 10.50 -2.24
CA LYS A 11 15.40 9.29 -2.28
C LYS A 11 14.63 8.03 -1.93
N LYS A 12 13.81 8.10 -0.89
CA LYS A 12 12.94 6.97 -0.50
C LYS A 12 11.96 6.62 -1.61
N GLU A 13 11.33 7.62 -2.22
CA GLU A 13 10.41 7.44 -3.35
C GLU A 13 11.10 6.80 -4.56
N ALA A 14 12.29 7.24 -4.91
CA ALA A 14 13.06 6.68 -6.01
C ALA A 14 13.43 5.19 -5.77
N LEU A 15 13.75 4.82 -4.54
CA LEU A 15 13.99 3.42 -4.17
C LEU A 15 12.71 2.58 -4.26
N LEU A 16 11.59 3.09 -3.75
CA LEU A 16 10.28 2.42 -3.83
C LEU A 16 9.84 2.19 -5.28
N LEU A 17 9.96 3.20 -6.13
CA LEU A 17 9.62 3.09 -7.55
C LEU A 17 10.51 2.07 -8.27
N SER A 18 11.82 2.14 -8.06
CA SER A 18 12.78 1.20 -8.66
C SER A 18 12.54 -0.24 -8.22
N ALA A 19 12.23 -0.45 -6.94
CA ALA A 19 11.89 -1.76 -6.41
C ALA A 19 10.57 -2.28 -7.00
N PHE A 20 9.55 -1.45 -7.10
CA PHE A 20 8.26 -1.83 -7.69
C PHE A 20 8.40 -2.29 -9.13
N GLU A 21 9.14 -1.53 -9.94
CA GLU A 21 9.42 -1.88 -11.33
C GLU A 21 10.14 -3.24 -11.44
N LEU A 22 11.21 -3.44 -10.67
CA LEU A 22 11.97 -4.70 -10.67
C LEU A 22 11.15 -5.89 -10.17
N PHE A 23 10.37 -5.70 -9.10
CA PHE A 23 9.52 -6.76 -8.54
C PHE A 23 8.41 -7.16 -9.49
N THR A 24 7.86 -6.24 -10.26
CA THR A 24 6.84 -6.52 -11.27
C THR A 24 7.42 -7.11 -12.55
N GLU A 25 8.64 -6.73 -12.93
CA GLU A 25 9.33 -7.28 -14.11
C GLU A 25 9.75 -8.73 -13.91
N LYS A 26 10.40 -9.07 -12.80
CA LYS A 26 11.05 -10.36 -12.59
C LYS A 26 10.83 -11.04 -11.25
N GLY A 27 10.02 -10.44 -10.40
CA GLY A 27 9.70 -10.97 -9.07
C GLY A 27 10.74 -10.61 -8.01
N ILE A 28 10.32 -10.72 -6.74
CA ILE A 28 11.15 -10.35 -5.58
C ILE A 28 12.36 -11.28 -5.44
N GLN A 29 12.16 -12.59 -5.67
CA GLN A 29 13.23 -13.56 -5.50
C GLN A 29 14.41 -13.32 -6.45
N ASN A 30 14.11 -12.84 -7.65
CA ASN A 30 15.10 -12.58 -8.69
C ASN A 30 15.63 -11.13 -8.68
N THR A 31 15.28 -10.33 -7.68
CA THR A 31 15.71 -8.95 -7.53
C THR A 31 16.67 -8.82 -6.36
N SER A 32 17.80 -8.17 -6.57
CA SER A 32 18.78 -7.84 -5.53
C SER A 32 18.67 -6.37 -5.10
N ILE A 33 19.13 -6.06 -3.89
CA ILE A 33 19.26 -4.68 -3.42
C ILE A 33 20.21 -3.88 -4.33
N SER A 34 21.28 -4.52 -4.84
CA SER A 34 22.21 -3.89 -5.76
C SER A 34 21.54 -3.42 -7.05
N GLU A 35 20.59 -4.19 -7.58
CA GLU A 35 19.84 -3.80 -8.78
C GLU A 35 18.86 -2.63 -8.48
N ILE A 36 18.23 -2.65 -7.31
CA ILE A 36 17.33 -1.58 -6.89
C ILE A 36 18.08 -0.25 -6.81
N VAL A 37 19.21 -0.21 -6.09
CA VAL A 37 19.99 1.03 -5.95
C VAL A 37 20.63 1.48 -7.26
N LYS A 38 21.06 0.55 -8.12
CA LYS A 38 21.58 0.86 -9.45
C LYS A 38 20.51 1.55 -10.29
N ARG A 39 19.29 1.04 -10.32
CA ARG A 39 18.17 1.64 -11.04
C ARG A 39 17.79 3.01 -10.47
N ALA A 40 17.81 3.16 -9.15
CA ALA A 40 17.59 4.42 -8.46
C ALA A 40 18.76 5.41 -8.51
N LYS A 41 19.90 5.02 -9.12
CA LYS A 41 21.15 5.79 -9.21
C LYS A 41 21.69 6.21 -7.83
N MET A 42 21.71 5.26 -6.91
CA MET A 42 22.15 5.47 -5.51
C MET A 42 23.20 4.44 -5.11
N ALA A 43 23.94 4.75 -4.04
CA ALA A 43 24.85 3.80 -3.42
C ALA A 43 24.06 2.80 -2.55
N LYS A 44 24.59 1.57 -2.42
CA LYS A 44 23.95 0.51 -1.63
C LYS A 44 23.71 0.88 -0.16
N GLY A 45 24.63 1.62 0.44
CA GLY A 45 24.48 2.15 1.80
C GLY A 45 23.26 3.07 1.97
N THR A 46 22.86 3.78 0.92
CA THR A 46 21.68 4.64 0.96
C THR A 46 20.39 3.83 1.13
N PHE A 47 20.31 2.63 0.56
CA PHE A 47 19.16 1.74 0.75
C PHE A 47 18.93 1.44 2.23
N TYR A 48 19.98 1.08 2.95
CA TYR A 48 19.91 0.70 4.38
C TYR A 48 19.59 1.85 5.34
N LEU A 49 19.61 3.10 4.85
CA LEU A 49 19.11 4.25 5.63
C LEU A 49 17.57 4.27 5.68
N TYR A 50 16.90 3.62 4.75
CA TYR A 50 15.44 3.66 4.59
C TYR A 50 14.76 2.31 4.81
N PHE A 51 15.43 1.22 4.47
CA PHE A 51 14.86 -0.12 4.47
C PHE A 51 15.85 -1.13 5.07
N LYS A 52 15.32 -2.06 5.83
CA LYS A 52 16.10 -3.11 6.48
C LYS A 52 16.64 -4.12 5.48
N ASP A 53 15.79 -4.55 4.55
CA ASP A 53 16.08 -5.52 3.50
C ASP A 53 15.07 -5.40 2.34
N LYS A 54 15.17 -6.28 1.35
CA LYS A 54 14.27 -6.27 0.20
C LYS A 54 12.81 -6.67 0.54
N PHE A 55 12.60 -7.37 1.65
CA PHE A 55 11.26 -7.72 2.11
C PHE A 55 10.59 -6.55 2.82
N ASP A 56 11.36 -5.75 3.53
CA ASP A 56 10.88 -4.51 4.14
C ASP A 56 10.37 -3.52 3.09
N ILE A 57 11.14 -3.27 2.02
CA ILE A 57 10.69 -2.39 0.94
C ILE A 57 9.47 -2.98 0.20
N ARG A 58 9.40 -4.31 0.01
CA ARG A 58 8.22 -4.99 -0.52
C ARG A 58 6.99 -4.70 0.33
N ASP A 59 7.08 -4.90 1.64
CA ASP A 59 5.95 -4.75 2.56
C ASP A 59 5.46 -3.30 2.59
N GLN A 60 6.39 -2.33 2.57
CA GLN A 60 6.03 -0.92 2.45
C GLN A 60 5.37 -0.58 1.11
N LEU A 61 5.80 -1.19 0.01
CA LEU A 61 5.16 -1.05 -1.29
C LEU A 61 3.74 -1.59 -1.30
N ILE A 62 3.52 -2.78 -0.75
CA ILE A 62 2.19 -3.38 -0.68
C ILE A 62 1.26 -2.53 0.18
N ALA A 63 1.71 -2.12 1.37
CA ALA A 63 0.93 -1.26 2.25
C ALA A 63 0.55 0.06 1.57
N ARG A 64 1.49 0.67 0.85
CA ARG A 64 1.24 1.90 0.10
C ARG A 64 0.23 1.73 -1.04
N GLN A 65 0.38 0.68 -1.84
CA GLN A 65 -0.54 0.41 -2.94
C GLN A 65 -1.95 0.07 -2.43
N ALA A 66 -2.03 -0.73 -1.38
CA ALA A 66 -3.32 -1.04 -0.76
C ALA A 66 -3.97 0.20 -0.15
N SER A 67 -3.22 1.05 0.55
CA SER A 67 -3.75 2.32 1.08
C SER A 67 -4.29 3.21 -0.05
N ALA A 68 -3.60 3.31 -1.18
CA ALA A 68 -4.07 4.10 -2.31
C ALA A 68 -5.39 3.58 -2.89
N LEU A 69 -5.61 2.25 -2.91
CA LEU A 69 -6.89 1.67 -3.32
C LEU A 69 -8.04 2.06 -2.38
N PHE A 70 -7.79 2.02 -1.07
CA PHE A 70 -8.77 2.43 -0.07
C PHE A 70 -9.04 3.93 -0.10
N ASP A 71 -8.01 4.76 -0.28
CA ASP A 71 -8.15 6.20 -0.37
C ASP A 71 -9.04 6.60 -1.53
N ARG A 72 -8.79 6.02 -2.71
CA ARG A 72 -9.61 6.26 -3.89
C ARG A 72 -11.05 5.79 -3.68
N ALA A 73 -11.25 4.61 -3.07
CA ALA A 73 -12.57 4.13 -2.72
C ALA A 73 -13.28 5.08 -1.74
N ASN A 74 -12.57 5.56 -0.72
CA ASN A 74 -13.13 6.49 0.26
C ASN A 74 -13.54 7.82 -0.38
N GLU A 75 -12.73 8.36 -1.28
CA GLU A 75 -13.04 9.60 -2.02
C GLU A 75 -14.27 9.44 -2.91
N GLU A 76 -14.36 8.36 -3.67
CA GLU A 76 -15.45 8.12 -4.63
C GLU A 76 -16.76 7.68 -3.96
N LEU A 77 -16.69 6.83 -2.94
CA LEU A 77 -17.85 6.29 -2.23
C LEU A 77 -18.27 7.11 -1.01
N LYS A 78 -17.45 8.05 -0.55
CA LYS A 78 -17.68 8.84 0.67
C LYS A 78 -17.99 7.93 1.87
N LEU A 79 -17.12 6.97 2.14
CA LEU A 79 -17.33 5.93 3.16
C LEU A 79 -17.59 6.50 4.56
N ASN A 80 -17.09 7.70 4.86
CA ASN A 80 -17.25 8.37 6.15
C ASN A 80 -18.60 9.11 6.32
N ASP A 81 -19.42 9.18 5.28
CA ASP A 81 -20.73 9.81 5.34
C ASP A 81 -21.79 8.73 5.58
N GLU A 82 -22.18 8.57 6.85
CA GLU A 82 -23.20 7.58 7.26
C GLU A 82 -24.53 7.74 6.53
N SER A 83 -24.85 8.95 6.04
CA SER A 83 -26.08 9.20 5.29
C SER A 83 -26.12 8.54 3.92
N ASN A 84 -24.97 8.13 3.38
CA ASN A 84 -24.87 7.46 2.08
C ASN A 84 -25.18 5.96 2.14
N TRP A 85 -25.28 5.38 3.34
CA TRP A 85 -25.39 3.94 3.51
C TRP A 85 -26.63 3.53 4.28
N VAL A 86 -27.38 2.59 3.73
CA VAL A 86 -28.56 2.00 4.41
C VAL A 86 -28.11 1.00 5.47
N SER A 87 -26.98 0.33 5.24
CA SER A 87 -26.43 -0.65 6.17
C SER A 87 -24.91 -0.76 6.03
N LEU A 88 -24.27 -1.29 7.06
CA LEU A 88 -22.84 -1.63 7.02
C LEU A 88 -22.54 -2.66 5.92
N GLU A 89 -23.42 -3.62 5.72
CA GLU A 89 -23.28 -4.63 4.67
C GLU A 89 -23.20 -3.99 3.27
N GLU A 90 -24.08 -3.03 2.99
CA GLU A 90 -24.06 -2.27 1.73
C GLU A 90 -22.73 -1.54 1.55
N CYS A 91 -22.24 -0.87 2.58
CA CYS A 91 -20.96 -0.18 2.56
C CYS A 91 -19.79 -1.12 2.28
N ILE A 92 -19.74 -2.28 2.93
CA ILE A 92 -18.69 -3.29 2.72
C ILE A 92 -18.72 -3.84 1.29
N VAL A 93 -19.91 -4.16 0.78
CA VAL A 93 -20.08 -4.68 -0.59
C VAL A 93 -19.65 -3.63 -1.62
N ALA A 94 -20.04 -2.39 -1.44
CA ALA A 94 -19.64 -1.30 -2.33
C ALA A 94 -18.12 -1.08 -2.31
N LEU A 95 -17.50 -1.08 -1.12
CA LEU A 95 -16.05 -0.97 -0.97
C LEU A 95 -15.31 -2.13 -1.65
N ALA A 96 -15.73 -3.36 -1.40
CA ALA A 96 -15.11 -4.55 -1.99
C ALA A 96 -15.23 -4.53 -3.52
N THR A 97 -16.39 -4.19 -4.05
CA THR A 97 -16.63 -4.07 -5.49
C THR A 97 -15.73 -3.01 -6.11
N HIS A 98 -15.64 -1.84 -5.49
CA HIS A 98 -14.81 -0.74 -5.97
C HIS A 98 -13.31 -1.10 -6.00
N ILE A 99 -12.83 -1.80 -4.96
CA ILE A 99 -11.43 -2.27 -4.92
C ILE A 99 -11.18 -3.31 -6.01
N VAL A 100 -12.10 -4.25 -6.22
CA VAL A 100 -11.97 -5.25 -7.30
C VAL A 100 -11.93 -4.58 -8.66
N ASP A 101 -12.77 -3.59 -8.91
CA ASP A 101 -12.78 -2.84 -10.18
C ASP A 101 -11.45 -2.11 -10.40
N GLN A 102 -10.92 -1.43 -9.39
CA GLN A 102 -9.60 -0.79 -9.46
C GLN A 102 -8.48 -1.79 -9.77
N LEU A 103 -8.50 -2.97 -9.16
CA LEU A 103 -7.51 -4.02 -9.42
C LEU A 103 -7.63 -4.59 -10.83
N ASN A 104 -8.84 -4.71 -11.37
CA ASN A 104 -9.07 -5.13 -12.76
C ASN A 104 -8.53 -4.11 -13.77
N GLU A 105 -8.53 -2.82 -13.43
CA GLU A 105 -7.91 -1.77 -14.26
C GLU A 105 -6.37 -1.91 -14.34
N SER A 106 -5.74 -2.55 -13.34
CA SER A 106 -4.29 -2.72 -13.27
C SER A 106 -3.88 -4.16 -12.97
N PRO A 107 -3.79 -5.03 -13.99
CA PRO A 107 -3.39 -6.43 -13.82
C PRO A 107 -2.00 -6.60 -13.17
N VAL A 108 -1.10 -5.65 -13.39
CA VAL A 108 0.24 -5.65 -12.77
C VAL A 108 0.13 -5.46 -11.26
N LEU A 109 -0.68 -4.51 -10.82
CA LEU A 109 -0.92 -4.25 -9.40
C LEU A 109 -1.64 -5.44 -8.73
N LEU A 110 -2.67 -5.99 -9.38
CA LEU A 110 -3.37 -7.17 -8.90
C LEU A 110 -2.42 -8.33 -8.67
N ARG A 111 -1.56 -8.62 -9.65
CA ARG A 111 -0.57 -9.70 -9.55
C ARG A 111 0.45 -9.44 -8.45
N PHE A 112 0.91 -8.21 -8.31
CA PHE A 112 1.86 -7.82 -7.28
C PHE A 112 1.26 -7.99 -5.87
N ILE A 113 0.07 -7.47 -5.63
CA ILE A 113 -0.63 -7.59 -4.34
C ILE A 113 -0.97 -9.04 -4.03
N SER A 114 -1.59 -9.77 -4.96
CA SER A 114 -2.05 -11.15 -4.73
C SER A 114 -0.92 -12.12 -4.38
N LYS A 115 0.25 -11.93 -4.96
CA LYS A 115 1.43 -12.77 -4.68
C LYS A 115 2.15 -12.44 -3.37
N ASN A 116 2.00 -11.22 -2.88
CA ASN A 116 2.83 -10.70 -1.80
C ASN A 116 2.03 -10.31 -0.56
N LEU A 117 0.70 -10.28 -0.66
CA LEU A 117 -0.15 -9.94 0.46
C LEU A 117 -0.11 -11.05 1.51
N SER A 118 0.30 -10.69 2.72
CA SER A 118 0.25 -11.55 3.89
C SER A 118 -0.54 -10.86 5.00
N TRP A 119 -0.95 -11.62 6.00
CA TRP A 119 -1.66 -11.06 7.16
C TRP A 119 -0.88 -9.95 7.87
N GLY A 120 0.44 -10.12 8.03
CA GLY A 120 1.30 -9.10 8.63
C GLY A 120 1.40 -7.81 7.82
N VAL A 121 1.31 -7.89 6.50
CA VAL A 121 1.24 -6.70 5.64
C VAL A 121 -0.13 -6.06 5.73
N PHE A 122 -1.19 -6.86 5.69
CA PHE A 122 -2.57 -6.37 5.80
C PHE A 122 -2.81 -5.57 7.08
N SER A 123 -2.30 -6.04 8.21
CA SER A 123 -2.43 -5.35 9.50
C SER A 123 -1.71 -3.98 9.54
N ASN A 124 -0.75 -3.75 8.65
CA ASN A 124 -0.02 -2.48 8.54
C ASN A 124 -0.57 -1.52 7.48
N ILE A 125 -1.61 -1.93 6.72
CA ILE A 125 -2.25 -1.05 5.76
C ILE A 125 -2.98 0.05 6.51
N ARG A 126 -2.58 1.29 6.26
CA ARG A 126 -3.21 2.48 6.82
C ARG A 126 -4.13 3.12 5.79
N ILE A 127 -5.33 3.44 6.22
CA ILE A 127 -6.30 4.13 5.39
C ILE A 127 -6.13 5.63 5.65
N ALA A 128 -5.83 6.41 4.60
CA ALA A 128 -5.72 7.85 4.72
C ALA A 128 -7.09 8.46 5.09
N GLY A 129 -7.06 9.51 5.89
CA GLY A 129 -8.28 10.16 6.40
C GLY A 129 -8.85 9.54 7.68
N MET A 130 -8.47 8.33 8.02
CA MET A 130 -8.78 7.73 9.32
C MET A 130 -7.55 7.84 10.22
N SER A 131 -7.44 8.95 10.90
CA SER A 131 -6.36 9.35 11.80
C SER A 131 -5.78 8.16 12.59
N ASN A 132 -4.58 7.73 12.24
CA ASN A 132 -3.79 6.70 12.93
C ASN A 132 -4.37 5.27 12.98
N ARG A 133 -5.46 4.98 12.30
CA ARG A 133 -6.07 3.63 12.25
C ARG A 133 -5.52 2.82 11.09
N ASN A 134 -5.26 1.56 11.32
CA ASN A 134 -4.97 0.60 10.27
C ASN A 134 -6.23 -0.15 9.83
N CYS A 135 -6.13 -0.90 8.74
CA CYS A 135 -7.26 -1.64 8.18
C CYS A 135 -7.85 -2.66 9.17
N MET A 136 -7.02 -3.18 10.10
CA MET A 136 -7.45 -4.15 11.11
C MET A 136 -8.28 -3.49 12.21
N ASP A 137 -7.89 -2.31 12.68
CA ASP A 137 -8.63 -1.59 13.72
C ASP A 137 -10.08 -1.32 13.26
N ILE A 138 -10.24 -0.98 11.98
CA ILE A 138 -11.54 -0.74 11.35
C ILE A 138 -12.32 -2.05 11.23
N PHE A 139 -11.67 -3.12 10.79
CA PHE A 139 -12.30 -4.41 10.64
C PHE A 139 -12.75 -5.00 11.98
N GLU A 140 -11.96 -4.85 13.03
CA GLU A 140 -12.32 -5.26 14.40
C GLU A 140 -13.52 -4.47 14.94
N GLU A 141 -13.53 -3.13 14.76
CA GLU A 141 -14.68 -2.31 15.12
C GLU A 141 -15.96 -2.71 14.39
N LEU A 142 -15.85 -3.02 13.09
CA LEU A 142 -16.99 -3.46 12.29
C LEU A 142 -17.54 -4.81 12.77
N LEU A 143 -16.65 -5.72 13.19
CA LEU A 143 -17.06 -7.00 13.77
C LEU A 143 -17.76 -6.82 15.13
N GLU A 144 -17.26 -5.93 15.98
CA GLU A 144 -17.86 -5.65 17.30
C GLU A 144 -19.24 -4.99 17.18
N GLN A 145 -19.45 -4.15 16.16
CA GLN A 145 -20.77 -3.50 15.93
C GLN A 145 -21.80 -4.45 15.31
N SER A 146 -21.36 -5.54 14.69
CA SER A 146 -22.24 -6.50 14.01
C SER A 146 -22.69 -7.67 14.91
N GLY A 147 -22.19 -7.77 16.13
CA GLY A 147 -22.59 -8.76 17.14
C GLY A 147 -23.60 -8.18 18.11
#